data_d6164b1358c95e6f669bc9383a8b146d
#
_entry.id   d6164b1358c95e6f669bc9383a8b146d
#
_cell.length_a   1.000
_cell.length_b   1.000
_cell.length_c   1.000
_cell.angle_alpha   90.00
_cell.angle_beta   90.00
_cell.angle_gamma   90.00
#
_symmetry.space_group_name_H-M   'P 1'
#
loop_
_entity.id
_entity.type
_entity.pdbx_description
1 polymer ?
#
loop_
_entity_poly.entity_id
_entity_poly.type
_entity_poly.pdbx_seq_one_letter_code
_entity_poly.pdbx_strand_id
1 'polypeptide(L)'
;MNILVWKLLRQHISIGQLTGFFFANLFGMMIVLLSIQFYKDVIPVFTEGDSFMKKDFIIATKRISALGSFTGTSNVFTSKDIDDLKKQSFTKTVERFTPSQFKVSAGFGMQEAGIRLSTDMFFEAVPDEFVDIKLDKWHFDKGSHTIPIIIPRNYLNLYNFGFAQSRSLPKISEGLMGLIQMDIMMRGNGRVEQYKGSIVGFSNRLNTILVPQSFMDWANKEFAPETEAQPARLIIEVKNPADSNIATYFQKKGYETEDGKLDAGKTTYFLRLIIGIVLGVGLFISVLSFYILMLSIFLLLQKNTTKLESLLLIGYSPNRVAFPYQALTLILNFTVLLLSIGMVSYLRTYYIDTIRGLFPQLETASLFPTIIVGVLLFITISAINIIIVKHKVISIWLHKS
;
A
#
# COMPACT_ATOMS: atom_id res chain seq x y z
N MET A 1 -26.42 -12.14 -46.47
CA MET A 1 -26.04 -13.58 -46.42
C MET A 1 -25.81 -14.13 -45.00
N ASN A 2 -25.60 -13.28 -43.98
CA ASN A 2 -25.53 -13.75 -42.58
C ASN A 2 -26.91 -13.98 -41.89
N ILE A 3 -28.00 -13.61 -42.55
CA ILE A 3 -29.35 -13.62 -41.98
C ILE A 3 -29.81 -15.04 -41.59
N LEU A 4 -29.45 -16.05 -42.37
CA LEU A 4 -29.83 -17.44 -42.10
C LEU A 4 -29.19 -17.98 -40.80
N VAL A 5 -27.89 -17.73 -40.57
CA VAL A 5 -27.21 -18.18 -39.34
C VAL A 5 -27.74 -17.43 -38.13
N TRP A 6 -28.04 -16.13 -38.26
CA TRP A 6 -28.68 -15.35 -37.20
C TRP A 6 -30.09 -15.86 -36.85
N LYS A 7 -30.87 -16.26 -37.85
CA LYS A 7 -32.21 -16.82 -37.65
C LYS A 7 -32.16 -18.18 -36.94
N LEU A 8 -31.19 -19.01 -37.29
CA LEU A 8 -30.94 -20.31 -36.60
C LEU A 8 -30.51 -20.09 -35.15
N LEU A 9 -29.62 -19.10 -34.90
CA LEU A 9 -29.18 -18.75 -33.56
C LEU A 9 -30.37 -18.36 -32.69
N ARG A 10 -31.24 -17.46 -33.19
CA ARG A 10 -32.40 -16.94 -32.46
C ARG A 10 -33.46 -17.99 -32.10
N GLN A 11 -33.62 -19.03 -32.92
CA GLN A 11 -34.62 -20.06 -32.67
C GLN A 11 -34.26 -21.03 -31.57
N HIS A 12 -32.98 -21.17 -31.23
CA HIS A 12 -32.49 -22.25 -30.33
C HIS A 12 -31.73 -21.72 -29.10
N ILE A 13 -31.68 -20.42 -28.93
CA ILE A 13 -31.09 -19.79 -27.74
C ILE A 13 -31.95 -20.11 -26.52
N SER A 14 -31.35 -20.68 -25.49
CA SER A 14 -31.95 -20.78 -24.18
C SER A 14 -31.76 -19.44 -23.45
N ILE A 15 -32.79 -18.62 -23.40
CA ILE A 15 -32.75 -17.30 -22.75
C ILE A 15 -32.33 -17.46 -21.29
N GLY A 16 -32.84 -18.46 -20.57
CA GLY A 16 -32.50 -18.68 -19.16
C GLY A 16 -31.00 -18.96 -18.93
N GLN A 17 -30.37 -19.75 -19.83
CA GLN A 17 -28.92 -20.03 -19.73
C GLN A 17 -28.09 -18.80 -20.01
N LEU A 18 -28.44 -18.00 -21.02
CA LEU A 18 -27.74 -16.75 -21.31
C LEU A 18 -27.92 -15.71 -20.21
N THR A 19 -29.10 -15.60 -19.64
CA THR A 19 -29.38 -14.72 -18.51
C THR A 19 -28.58 -15.15 -17.26
N GLY A 20 -28.56 -16.44 -16.96
CA GLY A 20 -27.75 -16.99 -15.87
C GLY A 20 -26.25 -16.69 -16.05
N PHE A 21 -25.72 -16.93 -17.26
CA PHE A 21 -24.34 -16.55 -17.59
C PHE A 21 -24.10 -15.04 -17.43
N PHE A 22 -24.99 -14.21 -17.99
CA PHE A 22 -24.84 -12.77 -17.95
C PHE A 22 -24.71 -12.25 -16.51
N PHE A 23 -25.64 -12.65 -15.63
CA PHE A 23 -25.59 -12.22 -14.24
C PHE A 23 -24.39 -12.82 -13.48
N ALA A 24 -24.07 -14.10 -13.68
CA ALA A 24 -22.91 -14.70 -13.02
C ALA A 24 -21.60 -14.01 -13.45
N ASN A 25 -21.44 -13.72 -14.75
CA ASN A 25 -20.26 -13.01 -15.25
C ASN A 25 -20.23 -11.54 -14.78
N LEU A 26 -21.40 -10.88 -14.74
CA LEU A 26 -21.53 -9.51 -14.23
C LEU A 26 -21.10 -9.43 -12.77
N PHE A 27 -21.62 -10.31 -11.91
CA PHE A 27 -21.23 -10.34 -10.50
C PHE A 27 -19.76 -10.73 -10.30
N GLY A 28 -19.26 -11.73 -11.04
CA GLY A 28 -17.84 -12.10 -10.96
C GLY A 28 -16.90 -10.94 -11.33
N MET A 29 -17.14 -10.30 -12.47
CA MET A 29 -16.35 -9.17 -12.92
C MET A 29 -16.49 -7.96 -11.98
N MET A 30 -17.69 -7.65 -11.52
CA MET A 30 -17.96 -6.57 -10.58
C MET A 30 -17.19 -6.79 -9.26
N ILE A 31 -17.21 -8.01 -8.69
CA ILE A 31 -16.49 -8.33 -7.46
C ILE A 31 -14.99 -8.15 -7.65
N VAL A 32 -14.41 -8.62 -8.75
CA VAL A 32 -12.99 -8.45 -9.05
C VAL A 32 -12.61 -6.97 -9.14
N LEU A 33 -13.35 -6.21 -9.95
CA LEU A 33 -13.07 -4.79 -10.15
C LEU A 33 -13.28 -3.97 -8.86
N LEU A 34 -14.35 -4.26 -8.12
CA LEU A 34 -14.64 -3.60 -6.85
C LEU A 34 -13.55 -3.90 -5.81
N SER A 35 -13.08 -5.15 -5.71
CA SER A 35 -12.00 -5.54 -4.80
C SER A 35 -10.71 -4.78 -5.08
N ILE A 36 -10.35 -4.63 -6.35
CA ILE A 36 -9.15 -3.89 -6.78
C ILE A 36 -9.31 -2.40 -6.47
N GLN A 37 -10.47 -1.82 -6.80
CA GLN A 37 -10.70 -0.40 -6.54
C GLN A 37 -10.76 -0.09 -5.06
N PHE A 38 -11.48 -0.90 -4.29
CA PHE A 38 -11.58 -0.78 -2.84
C PHE A 38 -10.20 -0.91 -2.17
N TYR A 39 -9.38 -1.87 -2.61
CA TYR A 39 -8.00 -1.99 -2.14
C TYR A 39 -7.22 -0.70 -2.32
N LYS A 40 -7.32 -0.08 -3.51
CA LYS A 40 -6.60 1.17 -3.82
C LYS A 40 -7.13 2.38 -3.06
N ASP A 41 -8.44 2.44 -2.83
CA ASP A 41 -9.06 3.58 -2.14
C ASP A 41 -8.90 3.50 -0.61
N VAL A 42 -8.85 2.28 -0.04
CA VAL A 42 -8.88 2.07 1.41
C VAL A 42 -7.52 1.84 2.03
N ILE A 43 -6.60 1.18 1.32
CA ILE A 43 -5.24 0.96 1.86
C ILE A 43 -4.55 2.24 2.31
N PRO A 44 -4.63 3.37 1.58
CA PRO A 44 -4.01 4.62 2.02
C PRO A 44 -4.49 5.08 3.40
N VAL A 45 -5.76 4.84 3.76
CA VAL A 45 -6.31 5.18 5.09
C VAL A 45 -5.51 4.56 6.23
N PHE A 46 -5.03 3.33 6.04
CA PHE A 46 -4.28 2.58 7.05
C PHE A 46 -2.77 2.72 6.92
N THR A 47 -2.30 3.27 5.80
CA THR A 47 -0.89 3.46 5.52
C THR A 47 -0.52 4.92 5.42
N GLU A 48 -1.43 5.85 5.79
CA GLU A 48 -1.21 7.29 5.68
C GLU A 48 0.09 7.73 6.35
N GLY A 49 0.93 8.12 5.51
CA GLY A 49 2.28 8.57 5.62
C GLY A 49 3.02 8.14 4.38
N ASP A 50 2.52 8.52 3.21
CA ASP A 50 3.30 8.61 1.97
C ASP A 50 4.14 7.39 1.58
N SER A 51 3.59 6.16 1.59
CA SER A 51 4.43 5.06 1.17
C SER A 51 3.75 3.86 0.52
N PHE A 52 3.46 4.04 -0.77
CA PHE A 52 3.22 2.91 -1.69
C PHE A 52 4.46 1.97 -1.82
N MET A 53 5.62 2.35 -1.24
CA MET A 53 6.89 1.64 -1.34
C MET A 53 7.59 1.36 -0.01
N LYS A 54 6.96 1.61 1.16
CA LYS A 54 7.69 1.49 2.42
C LYS A 54 7.47 0.16 3.12
N LYS A 55 8.59 -0.36 3.58
CA LYS A 55 8.77 -1.63 4.27
C LYS A 55 7.90 -1.69 5.54
N ASP A 56 7.23 -2.81 5.79
CA ASP A 56 6.57 -3.05 7.06
C ASP A 56 7.65 -3.28 8.13
N PHE A 57 7.76 -2.36 9.09
CA PHE A 57 8.72 -2.46 10.16
C PHE A 57 8.10 -2.29 11.55
N ILE A 58 8.77 -2.83 12.52
CA ILE A 58 8.46 -2.72 13.97
C ILE A 58 9.63 -2.04 14.64
N ILE A 59 9.35 -1.10 15.53
CA ILE A 59 10.38 -0.52 16.41
C ILE A 59 10.37 -1.30 17.71
N ALA A 60 11.52 -1.88 18.06
CA ALA A 60 11.72 -2.61 19.29
C ALA A 60 12.53 -1.78 20.28
N THR A 61 12.10 -1.78 21.53
CA THR A 61 12.82 -1.25 22.69
C THR A 61 12.94 -2.33 23.75
N LYS A 62 13.92 -2.26 24.63
CA LYS A 62 13.95 -3.13 25.81
C LYS A 62 13.05 -2.54 26.90
N ARG A 63 12.29 -3.42 27.57
CA ARG A 63 11.45 -3.03 28.71
C ARG A 63 12.30 -2.44 29.82
N ILE A 64 11.92 -1.27 30.30
CA ILE A 64 12.54 -0.64 31.46
C ILE A 64 11.88 -1.23 32.70
N SER A 65 12.63 -2.06 33.48
CA SER A 65 12.13 -2.46 34.78
C SER A 65 12.37 -1.35 35.81
N ALA A 66 11.41 -1.11 36.70
CA ALA A 66 11.55 -0.11 37.76
C ALA A 66 12.80 -0.35 38.61
N LEU A 67 13.15 -1.61 38.86
CA LEU A 67 14.41 -1.97 39.54
C LEU A 67 15.65 -1.71 38.67
N GLY A 68 15.58 -1.96 37.37
CA GLY A 68 16.70 -1.74 36.45
C GLY A 68 17.10 -0.26 36.32
N SER A 69 16.15 0.65 36.48
CA SER A 69 16.43 2.11 36.52
C SER A 69 17.29 2.50 37.74
N PHE A 70 17.16 1.77 38.85
CA PHE A 70 17.95 2.03 40.04
C PHE A 70 19.32 1.28 40.06
N THR A 71 19.43 0.19 39.31
CA THR A 71 20.66 -0.63 39.26
C THR A 71 21.56 -0.33 38.09
N GLY A 72 21.20 0.64 37.24
CA GLY A 72 22.00 1.05 36.05
C GLY A 72 22.08 -0.03 34.96
N THR A 73 21.12 -0.98 34.93
CA THR A 73 21.07 -1.97 33.86
C THR A 73 20.82 -1.29 32.52
N SER A 74 21.76 -1.44 31.60
CA SER A 74 21.72 -0.84 30.28
C SER A 74 20.53 -1.37 29.46
N ASN A 75 19.61 -0.46 29.03
CA ASN A 75 18.47 -0.79 28.17
C ASN A 75 18.85 -0.82 26.68
N VAL A 76 20.13 -0.94 26.38
CA VAL A 76 20.64 -0.95 25.02
C VAL A 76 20.71 -2.38 24.45
N PHE A 77 20.61 -2.50 23.14
CA PHE A 77 20.75 -3.77 22.44
C PHE A 77 22.22 -4.10 22.22
N THR A 78 22.58 -5.32 22.56
CA THR A 78 23.91 -5.87 22.27
C THR A 78 23.97 -6.46 20.87
N SER A 79 25.19 -6.65 20.36
CA SER A 79 25.38 -7.34 19.06
C SER A 79 24.73 -8.73 19.04
N LYS A 80 24.75 -9.45 20.19
CA LYS A 80 24.09 -10.76 20.35
C LYS A 80 22.57 -10.65 20.20
N ASP A 81 21.95 -9.62 20.75
CA ASP A 81 20.49 -9.39 20.61
C ASP A 81 20.12 -9.14 19.14
N ILE A 82 20.93 -8.36 18.45
CA ILE A 82 20.72 -8.04 17.02
C ILE A 82 20.87 -9.31 16.16
N ASP A 83 21.91 -10.09 16.40
CA ASP A 83 22.15 -11.35 15.67
C ASP A 83 21.07 -12.40 15.93
N ASP A 84 20.54 -12.45 17.15
CA ASP A 84 19.44 -13.34 17.49
C ASP A 84 18.13 -12.92 16.80
N LEU A 85 17.85 -11.60 16.74
CA LEU A 85 16.73 -11.05 15.99
C LEU A 85 16.83 -11.32 14.48
N LYS A 86 18.03 -11.19 13.90
CA LYS A 86 18.27 -11.48 12.47
C LYS A 86 17.96 -12.93 12.09
N LYS A 87 18.12 -13.86 13.04
CA LYS A 87 17.86 -15.31 12.84
C LYS A 87 16.39 -15.69 12.91
N GLN A 88 15.50 -14.80 13.37
CA GLN A 88 14.08 -15.11 13.50
C GLN A 88 13.41 -15.22 12.13
N SER A 89 12.47 -16.18 11.99
CA SER A 89 11.79 -16.48 10.73
C SER A 89 10.95 -15.31 10.20
N PHE A 90 10.43 -14.47 11.09
CA PHE A 90 9.61 -13.30 10.78
C PHE A 90 10.44 -12.09 10.34
N THR A 91 11.73 -12.07 10.60
CA THR A 91 12.63 -10.96 10.31
C THR A 91 13.12 -11.00 8.86
N LYS A 92 13.18 -9.83 8.23
CA LYS A 92 13.89 -9.60 6.96
C LYS A 92 15.22 -8.90 7.21
N THR A 93 15.16 -7.69 7.80
CA THR A 93 16.35 -6.91 8.17
C THR A 93 16.19 -6.36 9.58
N VAL A 94 17.31 -6.13 10.27
CA VAL A 94 17.38 -5.46 11.57
C VAL A 94 18.38 -4.36 11.45
N GLU A 95 17.91 -3.13 11.66
CA GLU A 95 18.74 -1.94 11.67
C GLU A 95 18.65 -1.24 13.02
N ARG A 96 19.60 -0.36 13.29
CA ARG A 96 19.71 0.32 14.58
C ARG A 96 19.35 1.80 14.44
N PHE A 97 18.74 2.33 15.48
CA PHE A 97 18.73 3.78 15.67
C PHE A 97 20.09 4.21 16.20
N THR A 98 20.67 5.22 15.57
CA THR A 98 21.92 5.83 16.02
C THR A 98 21.59 7.12 16.79
N PRO A 99 21.68 7.13 18.12
CA PRO A 99 21.40 8.32 18.91
C PRO A 99 22.58 9.29 18.90
N SER A 100 22.31 10.58 19.12
CA SER A 100 23.36 11.57 19.39
C SER A 100 24.02 11.27 20.74
N GLN A 101 25.35 11.18 20.75
CA GLN A 101 26.17 10.98 21.95
C GLN A 101 26.68 12.31 22.54
N PHE A 102 26.27 13.42 21.94
CA PHE A 102 26.62 14.78 22.34
C PHE A 102 25.35 15.55 22.70
N LYS A 103 25.51 16.67 23.40
CA LYS A 103 24.37 17.52 23.79
C LYS A 103 23.95 18.40 22.63
N VAL A 104 22.66 18.41 22.36
CA VAL A 104 22.03 19.23 21.34
C VAL A 104 20.98 20.12 21.99
N SER A 105 21.01 21.41 21.73
CA SER A 105 19.93 22.32 22.09
C SER A 105 19.49 23.13 20.88
N ALA A 106 18.18 23.30 20.74
CA ALA A 106 17.60 24.11 19.69
C ALA A 106 17.04 25.40 20.24
N GLY A 107 17.39 26.51 19.56
CA GLY A 107 16.84 27.82 19.81
C GLY A 107 15.83 28.20 18.74
N PHE A 108 14.65 28.64 19.16
CA PHE A 108 13.64 29.23 18.29
C PHE A 108 13.51 30.68 18.66
N GLY A 109 13.68 31.58 17.70
CA GLY A 109 13.50 33.02 17.90
C GLY A 109 12.53 33.58 16.86
N MET A 110 11.40 34.13 17.32
CA MET A 110 10.68 35.16 16.56
C MET A 110 11.17 36.53 17.06
N GLN A 111 12.15 37.08 16.36
CA GLN A 111 12.75 38.38 16.74
C GLN A 111 11.70 39.50 16.82
N GLU A 112 10.69 39.46 15.94
CA GLU A 112 9.60 40.44 15.90
C GLU A 112 8.65 40.34 17.11
N ALA A 113 8.56 39.16 17.76
CA ALA A 113 7.72 38.94 18.91
C ALA A 113 8.47 38.92 20.26
N GLY A 114 9.80 39.16 20.27
CA GLY A 114 10.63 39.11 21.47
C GLY A 114 10.72 37.72 22.15
N ILE A 115 10.30 36.68 21.46
CA ILE A 115 10.22 35.31 22.00
C ILE A 115 11.51 34.58 21.62
N ARG A 116 12.29 34.18 22.64
CA ARG A 116 13.38 33.19 22.50
C ARG A 116 13.03 31.97 23.33
N LEU A 117 12.86 30.81 22.66
CA LEU A 117 12.69 29.54 23.30
C LEU A 117 13.94 28.71 23.03
N SER A 118 14.48 28.10 24.07
CA SER A 118 15.58 27.14 23.93
C SER A 118 15.15 25.87 24.62
N THR A 119 15.38 24.74 23.98
CA THR A 119 15.08 23.40 24.52
C THR A 119 16.18 22.44 24.15
N ASP A 120 16.44 21.48 25.03
CA ASP A 120 17.30 20.37 24.70
C ASP A 120 16.58 19.43 23.72
N MET A 121 17.33 18.93 22.73
CA MET A 121 16.84 18.01 21.72
C MET A 121 17.65 16.73 21.72
N PHE A 122 17.01 15.65 21.36
CA PHE A 122 17.65 14.37 21.13
C PHE A 122 17.52 14.01 19.66
N PHE A 123 18.65 13.94 18.97
CA PHE A 123 18.67 13.50 17.58
C PHE A 123 18.90 12.01 17.50
N GLU A 124 18.19 11.37 16.59
CA GLU A 124 18.45 10.00 16.18
C GLU A 124 18.59 9.94 14.66
N ALA A 125 19.30 8.95 14.18
CA ALA A 125 19.37 8.63 12.77
C ALA A 125 18.96 7.18 12.54
N VAL A 126 18.39 6.92 11.37
CA VAL A 126 18.06 5.59 10.84
C VAL A 126 18.49 5.53 9.38
N PRO A 127 18.72 4.34 8.82
CA PRO A 127 18.97 4.23 7.38
C PRO A 127 17.86 4.87 6.56
N ASP A 128 18.22 5.57 5.49
CA ASP A 128 17.33 6.37 4.66
C ASP A 128 16.13 5.59 4.11
N GLU A 129 16.28 4.29 3.93
CA GLU A 129 15.21 3.40 3.47
C GLU A 129 14.01 3.28 4.42
N PHE A 130 14.15 3.67 5.69
CA PHE A 130 13.08 3.70 6.70
C PHE A 130 12.46 5.08 6.90
N VAL A 131 13.06 6.10 6.31
CA VAL A 131 12.57 7.48 6.39
C VAL A 131 11.33 7.65 5.51
N ASP A 132 10.26 8.28 6.04
CA ASP A 132 8.94 8.35 5.41
C ASP A 132 8.63 9.65 4.66
N ILE A 133 9.66 10.38 4.23
CA ILE A 133 9.53 11.56 3.39
C ILE A 133 10.33 11.43 2.09
N LYS A 134 10.13 12.37 1.16
CA LYS A 134 10.96 12.49 -0.05
C LYS A 134 12.37 12.91 0.34
N LEU A 135 13.37 12.21 -0.20
CA LEU A 135 14.77 12.40 0.18
C LEU A 135 15.49 13.54 -0.57
N ASP A 136 14.79 14.29 -1.41
CA ASP A 136 15.40 15.35 -2.26
C ASP A 136 16.19 16.40 -1.45
N LYS A 137 15.76 16.69 -0.21
CA LYS A 137 16.41 17.61 0.72
C LYS A 137 17.06 16.93 1.92
N TRP A 138 17.10 15.59 1.90
CA TRP A 138 17.63 14.78 3.00
C TRP A 138 19.10 14.47 2.79
N HIS A 139 19.93 15.51 2.67
CA HIS A 139 21.36 15.38 2.51
C HIS A 139 22.06 16.36 3.43
N PHE A 140 23.09 15.88 4.14
CA PHE A 140 23.94 16.72 4.98
C PHE A 140 25.23 17.03 4.26
N ASP A 141 25.53 18.32 4.15
CA ASP A 141 26.83 18.84 3.70
C ASP A 141 27.43 19.68 4.84
N LYS A 142 28.62 19.28 5.29
CA LYS A 142 29.33 19.97 6.37
C LYS A 142 29.60 21.44 6.02
N GLY A 143 29.81 21.78 4.75
CA GLY A 143 30.07 23.14 4.28
C GLY A 143 28.85 24.06 4.33
N SER A 144 27.65 23.53 4.32
CA SER A 144 26.41 24.30 4.33
C SER A 144 26.02 24.86 5.70
N HIS A 145 26.61 24.36 6.78
CA HIS A 145 26.22 24.64 8.17
C HIS A 145 24.72 24.48 8.45
N THR A 146 24.03 23.69 7.64
CA THR A 146 22.60 23.43 7.74
C THR A 146 22.34 21.96 7.96
N ILE A 147 21.53 21.62 8.96
CA ILE A 147 21.14 20.26 9.31
C ILE A 147 19.70 20.06 8.86
N PRO A 148 19.40 19.17 7.90
CA PRO A 148 18.04 18.80 7.58
C PRO A 148 17.46 17.95 8.72
N ILE A 149 16.24 18.28 9.14
CA ILE A 149 15.59 17.69 10.31
C ILE A 149 14.19 17.23 9.91
N ILE A 150 13.85 16.01 10.30
CA ILE A 150 12.48 15.49 10.25
C ILE A 150 11.95 15.47 11.68
N ILE A 151 10.74 15.98 11.85
CA ILE A 151 10.08 16.05 13.15
C ILE A 151 8.85 15.11 13.15
N PRO A 152 8.56 14.42 14.26
CA PRO A 152 7.30 13.68 14.39
C PRO A 152 6.08 14.59 14.19
N ARG A 153 5.10 14.17 13.41
CA ARG A 153 3.88 14.96 13.16
C ARG A 153 3.08 15.28 14.42
N ASN A 154 3.12 14.40 15.42
CA ASN A 154 2.48 14.65 16.70
C ASN A 154 3.05 15.87 17.44
N TYR A 155 4.30 16.26 17.20
CA TYR A 155 4.87 17.49 17.80
C TYR A 155 4.21 18.75 17.24
N LEU A 156 3.88 18.77 15.94
CA LEU A 156 3.10 19.86 15.35
C LEU A 156 1.69 19.93 15.98
N ASN A 157 1.07 18.77 16.20
CA ASN A 157 -0.24 18.71 16.88
C ASN A 157 -0.16 19.20 18.33
N LEU A 158 0.85 18.78 19.09
CA LEU A 158 1.10 19.25 20.45
C LEU A 158 1.32 20.76 20.50
N TYR A 159 2.08 21.30 19.54
CA TYR A 159 2.23 22.75 19.42
C TYR A 159 0.90 23.43 19.13
N ASN A 160 0.18 23.03 18.11
CA ASN A 160 -1.02 23.71 17.63
C ASN A 160 -2.21 23.63 18.61
N PHE A 161 -2.41 22.51 19.27
CA PHE A 161 -3.57 22.25 20.12
C PHE A 161 -3.27 22.32 21.62
N GLY A 162 -1.99 22.26 22.00
CA GLY A 162 -1.55 22.41 23.39
C GLY A 162 -0.89 23.76 23.63
N PHE A 163 0.31 23.94 23.14
CA PHE A 163 1.16 25.08 23.47
C PHE A 163 0.67 26.41 22.88
N ALA A 164 0.39 26.45 21.57
CA ALA A 164 -0.03 27.67 20.90
C ALA A 164 -1.34 28.21 21.48
N GLN A 165 -2.30 27.32 21.75
CA GLN A 165 -3.58 27.70 22.33
C GLN A 165 -3.42 28.25 23.76
N SER A 166 -2.58 27.64 24.61
CA SER A 166 -2.36 28.07 26.00
C SER A 166 -1.61 29.40 26.11
N ARG A 167 -0.90 29.79 25.07
CA ARG A 167 -0.07 31.03 25.03
C ARG A 167 -0.59 32.06 24.05
N SER A 168 -1.77 31.88 23.46
CA SER A 168 -2.36 32.77 22.44
C SER A 168 -1.44 33.00 21.24
N LEU A 169 -0.64 31.98 20.88
CA LEU A 169 0.24 32.00 19.73
C LEU A 169 -0.48 31.51 18.47
N PRO A 170 -0.05 31.92 17.27
CA PRO A 170 -0.66 31.46 16.04
C PRO A 170 -0.40 29.96 15.82
N LYS A 171 -1.40 29.25 15.26
CA LYS A 171 -1.22 27.89 14.78
C LYS A 171 -0.30 27.88 13.56
N ILE A 172 0.53 26.87 13.45
CA ILE A 172 1.51 26.72 12.38
C ILE A 172 1.10 25.55 11.47
N SER A 173 1.06 25.78 10.16
CA SER A 173 0.89 24.70 9.18
C SER A 173 2.23 24.02 8.88
N GLU A 174 2.19 22.80 8.30
CA GLU A 174 3.40 22.09 7.89
C GLU A 174 4.26 22.91 6.92
N GLY A 175 3.64 23.61 5.96
CA GLY A 175 4.34 24.45 5.00
C GLY A 175 5.05 25.63 5.65
N LEU A 176 4.46 26.25 6.67
CA LEU A 176 5.07 27.32 7.44
C LEU A 176 6.23 26.82 8.32
N MET A 177 6.08 25.62 8.91
CA MET A 177 7.15 25.03 9.72
C MET A 177 8.41 24.76 8.91
N GLY A 178 8.31 24.36 7.64
CA GLY A 178 9.44 24.18 6.74
C GLY A 178 10.23 25.47 6.43
N LEU A 179 9.64 26.64 6.70
CA LEU A 179 10.31 27.94 6.53
C LEU A 179 11.02 28.41 7.82
N ILE A 180 10.74 27.76 8.95
CA ILE A 180 11.34 28.13 10.25
C ILE A 180 12.74 27.52 10.33
N GLN A 181 13.74 28.37 10.46
CA GLN A 181 15.09 27.93 10.77
C GLN A 181 15.30 27.95 12.28
N MET A 182 15.89 26.88 12.80
CA MET A 182 16.25 26.74 14.20
C MET A 182 17.75 26.96 14.37
N ASP A 183 18.15 27.60 15.47
CA ASP A 183 19.55 27.66 15.88
C ASP A 183 19.88 26.38 16.65
N ILE A 184 20.69 25.50 16.09
CA ILE A 184 21.11 24.24 16.69
C ILE A 184 22.49 24.44 17.30
N MET A 185 22.60 24.27 18.61
CA MET A 185 23.87 24.31 19.32
C MET A 185 24.26 22.88 19.73
N MET A 186 25.42 22.45 19.28
CA MET A 186 26.00 21.14 19.60
C MET A 186 27.17 21.31 20.56
N ARG A 187 27.23 20.50 21.60
CA ARG A 187 28.26 20.53 22.62
C ARG A 187 28.78 19.14 22.92
N GLY A 188 30.09 18.96 22.86
CA GLY A 188 30.76 17.72 23.19
C GLY A 188 32.26 17.82 22.96
N ASN A 189 33.02 16.95 23.59
CA ASN A 189 34.49 16.89 23.45
C ASN A 189 35.18 18.26 23.57
N GLY A 190 34.72 19.10 24.53
CA GLY A 190 35.27 20.46 24.71
C GLY A 190 34.92 21.48 23.63
N ARG A 191 34.11 21.10 22.61
CA ARG A 191 33.72 21.96 21.51
C ARG A 191 32.28 22.41 21.63
N VAL A 192 32.00 23.60 21.08
CA VAL A 192 30.65 24.15 20.92
C VAL A 192 30.55 24.68 19.50
N GLU A 193 29.64 24.16 18.71
CA GLU A 193 29.39 24.64 17.36
C GLU A 193 27.90 24.95 17.16
N GLN A 194 27.62 25.94 16.30
CA GLN A 194 26.28 26.37 15.98
C GLN A 194 25.99 26.09 14.51
N TYR A 195 24.85 25.42 14.27
CA TYR A 195 24.32 25.14 12.96
C TYR A 195 22.90 25.69 12.81
N LYS A 196 22.42 25.78 11.58
CA LYS A 196 21.01 26.05 11.31
C LYS A 196 20.27 24.75 11.08
N GLY A 197 19.19 24.51 11.82
CA GLY A 197 18.29 23.37 11.58
C GLY A 197 17.19 23.77 10.60
N SER A 198 16.99 23.00 9.55
CA SER A 198 15.91 23.17 8.58
C SER A 198 14.96 21.99 8.65
N ILE A 199 13.67 22.23 8.93
CA ILE A 199 12.65 21.16 8.93
C ILE A 199 12.31 20.85 7.47
N VAL A 200 12.69 19.65 7.03
CA VAL A 200 12.48 19.19 5.64
C VAL A 200 11.25 18.29 5.50
N GLY A 201 10.66 17.85 6.62
CA GLY A 201 9.46 17.05 6.60
C GLY A 201 8.98 16.63 7.98
N PHE A 202 7.84 15.91 7.99
CA PHE A 202 7.21 15.35 9.17
C PHE A 202 7.05 13.85 9.02
N SER A 203 7.51 13.10 10.02
CA SER A 203 7.30 11.65 10.05
C SER A 203 5.99 11.32 10.74
N ASN A 204 5.22 10.44 10.12
CA ASN A 204 4.04 9.80 10.73
C ASN A 204 4.41 8.46 11.37
N ARG A 205 5.56 7.91 10.99
CA ARG A 205 5.97 6.54 11.35
C ARG A 205 7.01 6.49 12.45
N LEU A 206 7.86 7.52 12.54
CA LEU A 206 8.97 7.58 13.49
C LEU A 206 8.71 8.70 14.51
N ASN A 207 8.55 8.30 15.78
CA ASN A 207 8.23 9.22 16.87
C ASN A 207 9.50 9.77 17.52
N THR A 208 10.41 10.28 16.70
CA THR A 208 11.69 10.87 17.13
C THR A 208 12.13 11.93 16.15
N ILE A 209 13.01 12.83 16.61
CA ILE A 209 13.60 13.86 15.75
C ILE A 209 14.75 13.23 14.98
N LEU A 210 14.58 13.13 13.66
CA LEU A 210 15.54 12.48 12.79
C LEU A 210 16.47 13.50 12.11
N VAL A 211 17.71 13.08 11.96
CA VAL A 211 18.74 13.71 11.13
C VAL A 211 19.38 12.67 10.20
N PRO A 212 19.99 13.05 9.09
CA PRO A 212 20.66 12.11 8.19
C PRO A 212 21.71 11.26 8.91
N GLN A 213 21.81 9.98 8.54
CA GLN A 213 22.82 9.09 9.09
C GLN A 213 24.23 9.64 8.90
N SER A 214 24.51 10.24 7.73
CA SER A 214 25.80 10.88 7.43
C SER A 214 26.16 12.03 8.39
N PHE A 215 25.15 12.82 8.80
CA PHE A 215 25.34 13.84 9.83
C PHE A 215 25.65 13.20 11.17
N MET A 216 24.87 12.21 11.58
CA MET A 216 25.01 11.57 12.88
C MET A 216 26.38 10.89 13.05
N ASP A 217 26.84 10.17 12.02
CA ASP A 217 28.14 9.51 12.03
C ASP A 217 29.28 10.51 12.16
N TRP A 218 29.19 11.63 11.41
CA TRP A 218 30.17 12.70 11.53
C TRP A 218 30.12 13.38 12.89
N ALA A 219 28.94 13.73 13.39
CA ALA A 219 28.78 14.50 14.62
C ALA A 219 29.18 13.68 15.85
N ASN A 220 28.79 12.40 15.93
CA ASN A 220 29.23 11.52 17.03
C ASN A 220 30.76 11.36 17.05
N LYS A 221 31.39 11.23 15.88
CA LYS A 221 32.86 11.14 15.80
C LYS A 221 33.56 12.42 16.22
N GLU A 222 32.97 13.58 15.93
CA GLU A 222 33.59 14.89 16.23
C GLU A 222 33.37 15.33 17.68
N PHE A 223 32.14 15.13 18.20
CA PHE A 223 31.72 15.65 19.50
C PHE A 223 31.74 14.61 20.62
N ALA A 224 31.80 13.31 20.30
CA ALA A 224 31.84 12.22 21.27
C ALA A 224 32.71 11.03 20.83
N PRO A 225 34.00 11.24 20.46
CA PRO A 225 34.85 10.23 19.84
C PRO A 225 35.10 9.00 20.72
N GLU A 226 35.03 9.15 22.03
CA GLU A 226 35.28 8.06 23.00
C GLU A 226 34.02 7.28 23.36
N THR A 227 32.85 7.67 22.84
CA THR A 227 31.58 7.04 23.18
C THR A 227 31.10 6.19 22.04
N GLU A 228 30.98 4.87 22.25
CA GLU A 228 30.34 4.01 21.27
C GLU A 228 28.80 4.15 21.36
N ALA A 229 28.18 4.53 20.27
CA ALA A 229 26.73 4.66 20.20
C ALA A 229 26.05 3.30 20.26
N GLN A 230 25.59 2.92 21.44
CA GLN A 230 24.82 1.68 21.64
C GLN A 230 23.33 1.95 21.37
N PRO A 231 22.66 1.17 20.51
CA PRO A 231 21.28 1.41 20.16
C PRO A 231 20.34 1.02 21.28
N ALA A 232 19.52 1.98 21.75
CA ALA A 232 18.43 1.71 22.68
C ALA A 232 17.17 1.22 21.92
N ARG A 233 17.11 1.45 20.61
CA ARG A 233 16.01 1.13 19.73
C ARG A 233 16.51 0.43 18.47
N LEU A 234 15.73 -0.55 18.02
CA LEU A 234 15.97 -1.24 16.74
C LEU A 234 14.77 -1.06 15.82
N ILE A 235 15.02 -0.96 14.53
CA ILE A 235 14.00 -1.01 13.50
C ILE A 235 14.11 -2.37 12.78
N ILE A 236 13.04 -3.12 12.77
CA ILE A 236 12.99 -4.50 12.31
C ILE A 236 12.01 -4.57 11.14
N GLU A 237 12.51 -4.77 9.93
CA GLU A 237 11.65 -5.08 8.79
C GLU A 237 11.14 -6.50 8.95
N VAL A 238 9.81 -6.66 8.91
CA VAL A 238 9.15 -7.95 9.10
C VAL A 238 8.51 -8.44 7.81
N LYS A 239 8.44 -9.77 7.64
CA LYS A 239 7.76 -10.41 6.50
C LYS A 239 6.25 -10.30 6.61
N ASN A 240 5.74 -10.44 7.82
CA ASN A 240 4.32 -10.39 8.15
C ASN A 240 4.16 -9.75 9.53
N PRO A 241 3.65 -8.52 9.62
CA PRO A 241 3.44 -7.85 10.91
C PRO A 241 2.37 -8.51 11.80
N ALA A 242 1.56 -9.41 11.26
CA ALA A 242 0.56 -10.17 12.02
C ALA A 242 1.06 -11.55 12.50
N ASP A 243 2.35 -11.87 12.31
CA ASP A 243 2.91 -13.13 12.78
C ASP A 243 2.91 -13.19 14.33
N SER A 244 2.19 -14.15 14.89
CA SER A 244 2.11 -14.37 16.34
C SER A 244 3.46 -14.67 17.00
N ASN A 245 4.43 -15.18 16.22
CA ASN A 245 5.78 -15.44 16.72
C ASN A 245 6.50 -14.15 17.16
N ILE A 246 6.15 -13.00 16.54
CA ILE A 246 6.72 -11.70 16.93
C ILE A 246 6.36 -11.39 18.39
N ALA A 247 5.06 -11.44 18.71
CA ALA A 247 4.56 -11.13 20.05
C ALA A 247 5.16 -12.08 21.10
N THR A 248 5.21 -13.39 20.79
CA THR A 248 5.76 -14.41 21.65
C THR A 248 7.27 -14.21 21.90
N TYR A 249 8.02 -13.91 20.84
CA TYR A 249 9.46 -13.64 20.94
C TYR A 249 9.74 -12.38 21.76
N PHE A 250 9.00 -11.30 21.50
CA PHE A 250 9.16 -10.02 22.20
C PHE A 250 8.85 -10.17 23.70
N GLN A 251 7.77 -10.86 24.04
CA GLN A 251 7.42 -11.15 25.42
C GLN A 251 8.53 -11.96 26.12
N LYS A 252 9.05 -13.01 25.46
CA LYS A 252 10.13 -13.85 26.00
C LYS A 252 11.44 -13.10 26.24
N LYS A 253 11.75 -12.13 25.37
CA LYS A 253 12.98 -11.32 25.45
C LYS A 253 12.81 -10.04 26.27
N GLY A 254 11.60 -9.72 26.72
CA GLY A 254 11.31 -8.46 27.40
C GLY A 254 11.45 -7.26 26.50
N TYR A 255 11.12 -7.40 25.22
CA TYR A 255 11.09 -6.30 24.26
C TYR A 255 9.69 -5.70 24.23
N GLU A 256 9.63 -4.39 24.01
CA GLU A 256 8.41 -3.62 23.82
C GLU A 256 8.38 -3.06 22.41
N THR A 257 7.18 -2.90 21.87
CA THR A 257 6.96 -2.19 20.61
C THR A 257 6.40 -0.81 20.91
N GLU A 258 6.69 0.14 20.04
CA GLU A 258 6.05 1.45 20.12
C GLU A 258 4.53 1.29 19.92
N ASP A 259 3.75 1.78 20.92
CA ASP A 259 2.31 1.54 21.00
C ASP A 259 1.56 1.91 19.71
N GLY A 260 0.64 1.04 19.30
CA GLY A 260 -0.28 1.22 18.18
C GLY A 260 0.26 0.84 16.78
N LYS A 261 1.57 0.78 16.56
CA LYS A 261 2.12 0.50 15.21
C LYS A 261 2.03 -0.98 14.82
N LEU A 262 2.19 -1.87 15.78
CA LEU A 262 1.98 -3.30 15.54
C LEU A 262 0.51 -3.60 15.18
N ASP A 263 -0.44 -2.92 15.83
CA ASP A 263 -1.86 -3.12 15.59
C ASP A 263 -2.32 -2.51 14.25
N ALA A 264 -1.78 -1.37 13.86
CA ALA A 264 -2.00 -0.79 12.52
C ALA A 264 -1.47 -1.71 11.41
N GLY A 265 -0.27 -2.29 11.59
CA GLY A 265 0.30 -3.26 10.67
C GLY A 265 -0.55 -4.52 10.56
N LYS A 266 -1.02 -5.07 11.69
CA LYS A 266 -1.94 -6.22 11.72
C LYS A 266 -3.25 -5.93 11.00
N THR A 267 -3.85 -4.76 11.25
CA THR A 267 -5.10 -4.34 10.60
C THR A 267 -4.94 -4.25 9.09
N THR A 268 -3.85 -3.63 8.62
CA THR A 268 -3.54 -3.53 7.19
C THR A 268 -3.33 -4.90 6.55
N TYR A 269 -2.59 -5.80 7.22
CA TYR A 269 -2.38 -7.17 6.75
C TYR A 269 -3.69 -7.94 6.67
N PHE A 270 -4.52 -7.87 7.71
CA PHE A 270 -5.83 -8.51 7.75
C PHE A 270 -6.75 -8.01 6.64
N LEU A 271 -6.76 -6.71 6.40
CA LEU A 271 -7.51 -6.10 5.30
C LEU A 271 -7.03 -6.61 3.93
N ARG A 272 -5.71 -6.69 3.70
CA ARG A 272 -5.14 -7.28 2.47
C ARG A 272 -5.57 -8.73 2.29
N LEU A 273 -5.59 -9.51 3.36
CA LEU A 273 -6.01 -10.90 3.33
C LEU A 273 -7.48 -11.03 2.95
N ILE A 274 -8.38 -10.25 3.58
CA ILE A 274 -9.81 -10.25 3.25
C ILE A 274 -10.03 -9.86 1.79
N ILE A 275 -9.41 -8.78 1.33
CA ILE A 275 -9.53 -8.33 -0.07
C ILE A 275 -9.01 -9.41 -1.02
N GLY A 276 -7.91 -10.08 -0.68
CA GLY A 276 -7.35 -11.19 -1.45
C GLY A 276 -8.33 -12.36 -1.57
N ILE A 277 -9.02 -12.71 -0.48
CA ILE A 277 -10.06 -13.77 -0.49
C ILE A 277 -11.24 -13.35 -1.38
N VAL A 278 -11.75 -12.12 -1.22
CA VAL A 278 -12.88 -11.60 -2.01
C VAL A 278 -12.52 -11.56 -3.50
N LEU A 279 -11.31 -11.14 -3.83
CA LEU A 279 -10.79 -11.14 -5.21
C LEU A 279 -10.69 -12.57 -5.75
N GLY A 280 -10.21 -13.53 -4.94
CA GLY A 280 -10.16 -14.96 -5.30
C GLY A 280 -11.54 -15.52 -5.59
N VAL A 281 -12.54 -15.22 -4.77
CA VAL A 281 -13.94 -15.62 -4.97
C VAL A 281 -14.48 -15.00 -6.27
N GLY A 282 -14.23 -13.70 -6.51
CA GLY A 282 -14.65 -13.03 -7.74
C GLY A 282 -14.05 -13.66 -9.00
N LEU A 283 -12.75 -13.98 -8.97
CA LEU A 283 -12.08 -14.69 -10.07
C LEU A 283 -12.67 -16.09 -10.28
N PHE A 284 -12.92 -16.84 -9.19
CA PHE A 284 -13.53 -18.15 -9.27
C PHE A 284 -14.94 -18.11 -9.92
N ILE A 285 -15.77 -17.15 -9.51
CA ILE A 285 -17.10 -16.91 -10.11
C ILE A 285 -16.95 -16.55 -11.59
N SER A 286 -15.98 -15.74 -11.98
CA SER A 286 -15.73 -15.37 -13.37
C SER A 286 -15.31 -16.58 -14.22
N VAL A 287 -14.46 -17.45 -13.70
CA VAL A 287 -14.05 -18.68 -14.39
C VAL A 287 -15.24 -19.64 -14.53
N LEU A 288 -16.04 -19.81 -13.48
CA LEU A 288 -17.24 -20.65 -13.50
C LEU A 288 -18.26 -20.13 -14.52
N SER A 289 -18.49 -18.83 -14.55
CA SER A 289 -19.38 -18.16 -15.50
C SER A 289 -18.91 -18.38 -16.94
N PHE A 290 -17.60 -18.24 -17.18
CA PHE A 290 -17.01 -18.54 -18.48
C PHE A 290 -17.25 -19.98 -18.91
N TYR A 291 -17.10 -20.94 -18.00
CA TYR A 291 -17.37 -22.36 -18.27
C TYR A 291 -18.84 -22.61 -18.62
N ILE A 292 -19.78 -21.97 -17.91
CA ILE A 292 -21.22 -22.04 -18.19
C ILE A 292 -21.54 -21.47 -19.59
N LEU A 293 -20.95 -20.34 -19.97
CA LEU A 293 -21.12 -19.77 -21.31
C LEU A 293 -20.62 -20.74 -22.39
N MET A 294 -19.41 -21.27 -22.19
CA MET A 294 -18.81 -22.23 -23.12
C MET A 294 -19.71 -23.45 -23.31
N LEU A 295 -20.20 -24.01 -22.20
CA LEU A 295 -21.13 -25.15 -22.24
C LEU A 295 -22.44 -24.82 -22.96
N SER A 296 -23.00 -23.64 -22.71
CA SER A 296 -24.22 -23.15 -23.37
C SER A 296 -24.05 -23.04 -24.89
N ILE A 297 -22.91 -22.45 -25.33
CA ILE A 297 -22.59 -22.35 -26.74
C ILE A 297 -22.35 -23.73 -27.37
N PHE A 298 -21.65 -24.61 -26.66
CA PHE A 298 -21.41 -25.97 -27.11
C PHE A 298 -22.73 -26.72 -27.35
N LEU A 299 -23.65 -26.67 -26.40
CA LEU A 299 -24.98 -27.27 -26.53
C LEU A 299 -25.79 -26.66 -27.67
N LEU A 300 -25.69 -25.34 -27.86
CA LEU A 300 -26.36 -24.64 -28.95
C LEU A 300 -25.82 -25.05 -30.32
N LEU A 301 -24.50 -25.17 -30.47
CA LEU A 301 -23.86 -25.68 -31.69
C LEU A 301 -24.26 -27.17 -31.94
N GLN A 302 -24.29 -28.00 -30.89
CA GLN A 302 -24.67 -29.40 -30.98
C GLN A 302 -26.12 -29.57 -31.42
N LYS A 303 -27.08 -28.80 -30.90
CA LYS A 303 -28.48 -28.80 -31.33
C LYS A 303 -28.67 -28.40 -32.80
N ASN A 304 -27.75 -27.60 -33.35
CA ASN A 304 -27.78 -27.11 -34.70
C ASN A 304 -26.83 -27.83 -35.67
N THR A 305 -26.17 -28.91 -35.24
CA THR A 305 -25.08 -29.56 -36.00
C THR A 305 -25.49 -29.89 -37.44
N THR A 306 -26.63 -30.53 -37.66
CA THR A 306 -27.12 -30.90 -39.00
C THR A 306 -27.34 -29.69 -39.90
N LYS A 307 -27.86 -28.57 -39.34
CA LYS A 307 -28.08 -27.34 -40.11
C LYS A 307 -26.78 -26.60 -40.41
N LEU A 308 -25.86 -26.62 -39.48
CA LEU A 308 -24.53 -26.02 -39.65
C LEU A 308 -23.68 -26.82 -40.67
N GLU A 309 -23.77 -28.15 -40.65
CA GLU A 309 -23.20 -29.04 -41.67
C GLU A 309 -23.77 -28.71 -43.07
N SER A 310 -25.09 -28.60 -43.19
CA SER A 310 -25.72 -28.23 -44.46
C SER A 310 -25.20 -26.88 -45.00
N LEU A 311 -25.01 -25.90 -44.14
CA LEU A 311 -24.43 -24.63 -44.52
C LEU A 311 -22.97 -24.74 -45.00
N LEU A 312 -22.17 -25.56 -44.30
CA LEU A 312 -20.78 -25.82 -44.68
C LEU A 312 -20.69 -26.56 -46.03
N LEU A 313 -21.59 -27.53 -46.28
CA LEU A 313 -21.68 -28.27 -47.54
C LEU A 313 -22.12 -27.38 -48.74
N ILE A 314 -22.96 -26.37 -48.50
CA ILE A 314 -23.37 -25.38 -49.52
C ILE A 314 -22.23 -24.37 -49.79
N GLY A 315 -21.06 -24.46 -49.10
CA GLY A 315 -19.88 -23.61 -49.35
C GLY A 315 -19.68 -22.44 -48.42
N TYR A 316 -20.38 -22.38 -47.27
CA TYR A 316 -20.10 -21.38 -46.26
C TYR A 316 -18.77 -21.69 -45.54
N SER A 317 -17.90 -20.71 -45.43
CA SER A 317 -16.65 -20.90 -44.69
C SER A 317 -16.91 -21.06 -43.17
N PRO A 318 -16.13 -21.89 -42.46
CA PRO A 318 -16.27 -22.09 -40.99
C PRO A 318 -16.27 -20.78 -40.18
N ASN A 319 -15.47 -19.81 -40.60
CA ASN A 319 -15.42 -18.49 -39.95
C ASN A 319 -16.75 -17.72 -40.07
N ARG A 320 -17.44 -17.81 -41.21
CA ARG A 320 -18.75 -17.17 -41.39
C ARG A 320 -19.85 -17.85 -40.57
N VAL A 321 -19.75 -19.14 -40.38
CA VAL A 321 -20.68 -19.91 -39.56
C VAL A 321 -20.45 -19.64 -38.07
N ALA A 322 -19.21 -19.51 -37.62
CA ALA A 322 -18.84 -19.20 -36.25
C ALA A 322 -19.17 -17.74 -35.83
N PHE A 323 -19.09 -16.79 -36.77
CA PHE A 323 -19.18 -15.37 -36.49
C PHE A 323 -20.40 -14.93 -35.67
N PRO A 324 -21.66 -15.35 -35.92
CA PRO A 324 -22.81 -14.94 -35.10
C PRO A 324 -22.71 -15.38 -33.63
N TYR A 325 -22.13 -16.54 -33.36
CA TYR A 325 -21.92 -17.04 -32.01
C TYR A 325 -20.83 -16.26 -31.30
N GLN A 326 -19.75 -15.95 -32.01
CA GLN A 326 -18.64 -15.10 -31.49
C GLN A 326 -19.14 -13.68 -31.25
N ALA A 327 -19.91 -13.10 -32.15
CA ALA A 327 -20.49 -11.75 -31.99
C ALA A 327 -21.43 -11.68 -30.78
N LEU A 328 -22.28 -12.68 -30.58
CA LEU A 328 -23.16 -12.75 -29.41
C LEU A 328 -22.35 -12.72 -28.10
N THR A 329 -21.32 -13.58 -27.99
CA THR A 329 -20.50 -13.64 -26.78
C THR A 329 -19.70 -12.36 -26.54
N LEU A 330 -19.19 -11.76 -27.61
CA LEU A 330 -18.45 -10.50 -27.53
C LEU A 330 -19.36 -9.35 -27.04
N ILE A 331 -20.58 -9.25 -27.59
CA ILE A 331 -21.56 -8.23 -27.16
C ILE A 331 -21.95 -8.45 -25.70
N LEU A 332 -22.18 -9.69 -25.25
CA LEU A 332 -22.50 -9.99 -23.87
C LEU A 332 -21.37 -9.62 -22.93
N ASN A 333 -20.13 -10.03 -23.24
CA ASN A 333 -18.97 -9.70 -22.42
C ASN A 333 -18.71 -8.19 -22.38
N PHE A 334 -18.88 -7.49 -23.50
CA PHE A 334 -18.74 -6.03 -23.56
C PHE A 334 -19.79 -5.32 -22.71
N THR A 335 -21.04 -5.78 -22.77
CA THR A 335 -22.12 -5.25 -21.92
C THR A 335 -21.84 -5.48 -20.45
N VAL A 336 -21.34 -6.66 -20.09
CA VAL A 336 -20.91 -7.01 -18.72
C VAL A 336 -19.79 -6.06 -18.26
N LEU A 337 -18.77 -5.81 -19.09
CA LEU A 337 -17.68 -4.89 -18.76
C LEU A 337 -18.22 -3.48 -18.47
N LEU A 338 -19.04 -2.93 -19.35
CA LEU A 338 -19.61 -1.59 -19.17
C LEU A 338 -20.47 -1.47 -17.91
N LEU A 339 -21.34 -2.46 -17.67
CA LEU A 339 -22.18 -2.47 -16.49
C LEU A 339 -21.35 -2.66 -15.20
N SER A 340 -20.34 -3.53 -15.21
CA SER A 340 -19.45 -3.72 -14.07
C SER A 340 -18.69 -2.44 -13.72
N ILE A 341 -18.12 -1.75 -14.69
CA ILE A 341 -17.46 -0.45 -14.47
C ILE A 341 -18.46 0.59 -13.94
N GLY A 342 -19.66 0.67 -14.51
CA GLY A 342 -20.71 1.57 -14.04
C GLY A 342 -21.13 1.29 -12.60
N MET A 343 -21.35 0.02 -12.26
CA MET A 343 -21.70 -0.41 -10.89
C MET A 343 -20.57 -0.12 -9.89
N VAL A 344 -19.32 -0.43 -10.26
CA VAL A 344 -18.16 -0.12 -9.41
C VAL A 344 -18.03 1.38 -9.18
N SER A 345 -18.20 2.19 -10.23
CA SER A 345 -18.19 3.65 -10.11
C SER A 345 -19.30 4.16 -9.17
N TYR A 346 -20.49 3.61 -9.28
CA TYR A 346 -21.63 3.97 -8.43
C TYR A 346 -21.39 3.56 -6.95
N LEU A 347 -20.99 2.31 -6.70
CA LEU A 347 -20.70 1.83 -5.35
C LEU A 347 -19.53 2.60 -4.72
N ARG A 348 -18.56 2.99 -5.54
CA ARG A 348 -17.43 3.79 -5.11
C ARG A 348 -17.85 5.14 -4.54
N THR A 349 -18.78 5.86 -5.17
CA THR A 349 -19.24 7.16 -4.64
C THR A 349 -19.78 7.01 -3.23
N TYR A 350 -20.50 5.92 -2.98
CA TYR A 350 -21.13 5.65 -1.67
C TYR A 350 -20.11 5.44 -0.55
N TYR A 351 -19.10 4.58 -0.75
CA TYR A 351 -18.12 4.33 0.31
C TYR A 351 -17.06 5.43 0.41
N ILE A 352 -16.73 6.12 -0.68
CA ILE A 352 -15.77 7.24 -0.66
C ILE A 352 -16.29 8.42 0.14
N ASP A 353 -17.57 8.75 0.03
CA ASP A 353 -18.17 9.83 0.83
C ASP A 353 -18.10 9.52 2.34
N THR A 354 -18.30 8.26 2.71
CA THR A 354 -18.12 7.81 4.10
C THR A 354 -16.66 7.93 4.55
N ILE A 355 -15.71 7.50 3.71
CA ILE A 355 -14.28 7.57 4.03
C ILE A 355 -13.82 9.03 4.14
N ARG A 356 -14.22 9.91 3.22
CA ARG A 356 -13.90 11.34 3.27
C ARG A 356 -14.47 12.05 4.50
N GLY A 357 -15.64 11.63 4.97
CA GLY A 357 -16.22 12.13 6.21
C GLY A 357 -15.35 11.82 7.43
N LEU A 358 -14.66 10.68 7.43
CA LEU A 358 -13.76 10.25 8.50
C LEU A 358 -12.32 10.75 8.29
N PHE A 359 -11.86 10.84 7.04
CA PHE A 359 -10.49 11.21 6.66
C PHE A 359 -10.50 12.28 5.55
N PRO A 360 -10.73 13.57 5.89
CA PRO A 360 -10.89 14.64 4.91
C PRO A 360 -9.67 14.91 4.02
N GLN A 361 -8.48 14.49 4.45
CA GLN A 361 -7.22 14.72 3.74
C GLN A 361 -6.87 13.59 2.75
N LEU A 362 -7.71 12.55 2.65
CA LEU A 362 -7.43 11.40 1.80
C LEU A 362 -7.57 11.75 0.32
N GLU A 363 -6.50 11.59 -0.44
CA GLU A 363 -6.54 11.64 -1.90
C GLU A 363 -7.20 10.37 -2.45
N THR A 364 -8.23 10.52 -3.26
CA THR A 364 -8.93 9.39 -3.87
C THR A 364 -8.12 8.78 -5.01
N ALA A 365 -7.95 7.46 -5.00
CA ALA A 365 -7.24 6.77 -6.06
C ALA A 365 -7.94 6.90 -7.43
N SER A 366 -7.18 6.86 -8.52
CA SER A 366 -7.76 6.88 -9.87
C SER A 366 -8.50 5.57 -10.18
N LEU A 367 -9.61 5.64 -10.93
CA LEU A 367 -10.31 4.48 -11.50
C LEU A 367 -9.55 3.83 -12.67
N PHE A 368 -8.61 4.55 -13.26
CA PHE A 368 -7.92 4.12 -14.49
C PHE A 368 -7.28 2.72 -14.40
N PRO A 369 -6.55 2.34 -13.34
CA PRO A 369 -5.97 1.01 -13.24
C PRO A 369 -7.03 -0.11 -13.13
N THR A 370 -8.16 0.16 -12.50
CA THR A 370 -9.27 -0.79 -12.39
C THR A 370 -9.94 -1.02 -13.74
N ILE A 371 -10.09 0.05 -14.54
CA ILE A 371 -10.58 -0.04 -15.92
C ILE A 371 -9.62 -0.88 -16.77
N ILE A 372 -8.31 -0.67 -16.67
CA ILE A 372 -7.31 -1.49 -17.38
C ILE A 372 -7.48 -2.97 -17.08
N VAL A 373 -7.62 -3.33 -15.80
CA VAL A 373 -7.84 -4.73 -15.40
C VAL A 373 -9.15 -5.28 -16.00
N GLY A 374 -10.22 -4.51 -15.97
CA GLY A 374 -11.50 -4.88 -16.61
C GLY A 374 -11.36 -5.16 -18.11
N VAL A 375 -10.65 -4.27 -18.81
CA VAL A 375 -10.39 -4.42 -20.25
C VAL A 375 -9.51 -5.66 -20.52
N LEU A 376 -8.49 -5.91 -19.70
CA LEU A 376 -7.65 -7.11 -19.83
C LEU A 376 -8.46 -8.40 -19.62
N LEU A 377 -9.32 -8.43 -18.62
CA LEU A 377 -10.23 -9.57 -18.39
C LEU A 377 -11.19 -9.78 -19.57
N PHE A 378 -11.79 -8.70 -20.07
CA PHE A 378 -12.65 -8.74 -21.25
C PHE A 378 -11.92 -9.30 -22.48
N ILE A 379 -10.72 -8.82 -22.78
CA ILE A 379 -9.92 -9.28 -23.92
C ILE A 379 -9.59 -10.76 -23.75
N THR A 380 -9.16 -11.19 -22.56
CA THR A 380 -8.79 -12.58 -22.29
C THR A 380 -9.97 -13.51 -22.46
N ILE A 381 -11.11 -13.20 -21.82
CA ILE A 381 -12.33 -14.02 -21.90
C ILE A 381 -12.86 -14.08 -23.33
N SER A 382 -12.87 -12.94 -24.04
CA SER A 382 -13.37 -12.87 -25.42
C SER A 382 -12.47 -13.60 -26.39
N ALA A 383 -11.13 -13.50 -26.24
CA ALA A 383 -10.19 -14.23 -27.09
C ALA A 383 -10.35 -15.75 -26.95
N ILE A 384 -10.44 -16.23 -25.70
CA ILE A 384 -10.65 -17.66 -25.43
C ILE A 384 -11.98 -18.14 -26.03
N ASN A 385 -13.07 -17.37 -25.87
CA ASN A 385 -14.36 -17.69 -26.46
C ASN A 385 -14.30 -17.78 -28.00
N ILE A 386 -13.64 -16.82 -28.64
CA ILE A 386 -13.50 -16.83 -30.11
C ILE A 386 -12.76 -18.08 -30.59
N ILE A 387 -11.67 -18.44 -29.91
CA ILE A 387 -10.88 -19.64 -30.24
C ILE A 387 -11.70 -20.91 -30.08
N ILE A 388 -12.41 -21.07 -28.96
CA ILE A 388 -13.20 -22.27 -28.66
C ILE A 388 -14.36 -22.44 -29.64
N VAL A 389 -15.12 -21.36 -29.90
CA VAL A 389 -16.22 -21.40 -30.86
C VAL A 389 -15.73 -21.78 -32.26
N LYS A 390 -14.61 -21.18 -32.69
CA LYS A 390 -14.00 -21.49 -33.99
C LYS A 390 -13.54 -22.96 -34.06
N HIS A 391 -12.86 -23.45 -33.04
CA HIS A 391 -12.37 -24.82 -32.98
C HIS A 391 -13.55 -25.83 -33.05
N LYS A 392 -14.64 -25.54 -32.33
CA LYS A 392 -15.82 -26.42 -32.36
C LYS A 392 -16.51 -26.46 -33.73
N VAL A 393 -16.65 -25.32 -34.40
CA VAL A 393 -17.23 -25.27 -35.77
C VAL A 393 -16.33 -26.00 -36.76
N ILE A 394 -15.01 -25.87 -36.65
CA ILE A 394 -14.06 -26.64 -37.47
C ILE A 394 -14.14 -28.16 -37.18
N SER A 395 -14.26 -28.56 -35.94
CA SER A 395 -14.43 -29.95 -35.54
C SER A 395 -15.69 -30.59 -36.15
N ILE A 396 -16.81 -29.84 -36.23
CA ILE A 396 -18.04 -30.28 -36.89
C ILE A 396 -17.78 -30.52 -38.39
N TRP A 397 -16.94 -29.71 -39.02
CA TRP A 397 -16.60 -29.86 -40.45
C TRP A 397 -15.68 -31.06 -40.71
N LEU A 398 -14.64 -31.26 -39.87
CA LEU A 398 -13.63 -32.30 -40.05
C LEU A 398 -14.13 -33.74 -39.73
N HIS A 399 -15.18 -33.92 -38.93
CA HIS A 399 -15.70 -35.24 -38.57
C HIS A 399 -16.47 -35.92 -39.73
N LYS A 400 -16.60 -35.28 -40.87
CA LYS A 400 -17.28 -35.82 -42.06
C LYS A 400 -16.47 -35.72 -43.36
N SER A 401 -15.25 -35.23 -43.32
CA SER A 401 -14.26 -35.37 -44.40
C SER A 401 -13.34 -36.57 -44.12
#